data_d8e73a4407b9efde71b0012ffbe25ff7
#
_entry.id   d8e73a4407b9efde71b0012ffbe25ff7
#
_cell.length_a   1.000
_cell.length_b   1.000
_cell.length_c   1.000
_cell.angle_alpha   90.00
_cell.angle_beta   90.00
_cell.angle_gamma   90.00
#
_symmetry.space_group_name_H-M   'P 1'
#
loop_
_entity.id
_entity.type
_entity.pdbx_description
1 polymer ?
#
loop_
_entity_poly.entity_id
_entity_poly.type
_entity_poly.pdbx_seq_one_letter_code
_entity_poly.pdbx_strand_id
1 'polypeptide(L)'
;MKLNAQQVKQFHEEGWLFLPDCFSPQEVETLRAEAEGIYSVDRPEVWREKSGAPRTAFAAHTYNEGFGILGRHPRLIEPVEQLFGEKLYMHQFKINAKAKFDGDVWQWHQ
;
A
#
# COMPACT_ATOMS: atom_id res chain seq x y z
N MET A 1 10.83 -1.08 12.69
CA MET A 1 10.08 -0.29 13.71
C MET A 1 9.39 -1.22 14.67
N LYS A 2 9.55 -1.01 15.97
CA LYS A 2 8.91 -1.86 16.98
C LYS A 2 7.70 -1.16 17.59
N LEU A 3 6.55 -1.85 17.63
CA LEU A 3 5.37 -1.35 18.31
C LEU A 3 5.53 -1.46 19.82
N ASN A 4 5.02 -0.46 20.56
CA ASN A 4 4.97 -0.52 22.00
C ASN A 4 3.77 -1.38 22.48
N ALA A 5 3.72 -1.69 23.78
CA ALA A 5 2.68 -2.55 24.32
C ALA A 5 1.27 -1.98 24.14
N GLN A 6 1.11 -0.66 24.21
CA GLN A 6 -0.18 -0.02 24.03
C GLN A 6 -0.67 -0.12 22.60
N GLN A 7 0.22 0.04 21.61
CA GLN A 7 -0.11 -0.11 20.19
C GLN A 7 -0.54 -1.55 19.88
N VAL A 8 0.18 -2.53 20.41
CA VAL A 8 -0.19 -3.95 20.25
C VAL A 8 -1.55 -4.22 20.85
N LYS A 9 -1.81 -3.72 22.07
CA LYS A 9 -3.09 -3.85 22.74
C LYS A 9 -4.22 -3.23 21.91
N GLN A 10 -4.03 -2.01 21.42
CA GLN A 10 -5.01 -1.32 20.59
C GLN A 10 -5.37 -2.16 19.35
N PHE A 11 -4.37 -2.68 18.66
CA PHE A 11 -4.64 -3.49 17.47
C PHE A 11 -5.49 -4.72 17.79
N HIS A 12 -5.16 -5.43 18.87
CA HIS A 12 -5.90 -6.64 19.25
C HIS A 12 -7.32 -6.34 19.73
N GLU A 13 -7.54 -5.19 20.35
CA GLU A 13 -8.87 -4.79 20.85
C GLU A 13 -9.74 -4.17 19.76
N GLU A 14 -9.15 -3.33 18.90
CA GLU A 14 -9.89 -2.51 17.95
C GLU A 14 -9.79 -3.00 16.50
N GLY A 15 -8.81 -3.84 16.18
CA GLY A 15 -8.63 -4.39 14.84
C GLY A 15 -7.89 -3.48 13.86
N TRP A 16 -7.39 -2.34 14.33
CA TRP A 16 -6.65 -1.40 13.50
C TRP A 16 -5.58 -0.66 14.31
N LEU A 17 -4.61 -0.13 13.59
CA LEU A 17 -3.55 0.70 14.17
C LEU A 17 -3.07 1.71 13.12
N PHE A 18 -3.06 2.98 13.50
CA PHE A 18 -2.51 4.06 12.69
C PHE A 18 -1.08 4.38 13.14
N LEU A 19 -0.16 4.44 12.18
CA LEU A 19 1.25 4.78 12.43
C LEU A 19 1.54 6.12 11.75
N PRO A 20 1.40 7.25 12.48
CA PRO A 20 1.65 8.57 11.88
C PRO A 20 3.12 8.74 11.51
N ASP A 21 3.36 9.47 10.43
CA ASP A 21 4.71 9.84 9.96
C ASP A 21 5.66 8.65 9.77
N CYS A 22 5.11 7.51 9.38
CA CYS A 22 5.89 6.30 9.14
C CYS A 22 6.91 6.50 8.01
N PHE A 23 6.58 7.33 7.03
CA PHE A 23 7.46 7.71 5.93
C PHE A 23 7.60 9.23 5.85
N SER A 24 8.76 9.70 5.43
CA SER A 24 9.02 11.13 5.29
C SER A 24 8.24 11.73 4.11
N PRO A 25 8.00 13.05 4.10
CA PRO A 25 7.40 13.70 2.93
C PRO A 25 8.13 13.44 1.63
N GLN A 26 9.46 13.35 1.65
CA GLN A 26 10.27 13.05 0.48
C GLN A 26 10.05 11.62 -0.01
N GLU A 27 9.98 10.67 0.90
CA GLU A 27 9.69 9.28 0.56
C GLU A 27 8.28 9.13 -0.04
N VAL A 28 7.30 9.80 0.55
CA VAL A 28 5.92 9.80 0.03
C VAL A 28 5.87 10.40 -1.38
N GLU A 29 6.55 11.53 -1.59
CA GLU A 29 6.56 12.18 -2.91
C GLU A 29 7.26 11.32 -3.97
N THR A 30 8.33 10.62 -3.60
CA THR A 30 9.00 9.68 -4.49
C THR A 30 8.06 8.55 -4.91
N LEU A 31 7.34 7.95 -3.95
CA LEU A 31 6.38 6.88 -4.25
C LEU A 31 5.20 7.39 -5.07
N ARG A 32 4.74 8.61 -4.82
CA ARG A 32 3.68 9.22 -5.62
C ARG A 32 4.12 9.39 -7.07
N ALA A 33 5.32 9.90 -7.30
CA ALA A 33 5.87 10.05 -8.64
C ALA A 33 6.02 8.70 -9.35
N GLU A 34 6.47 7.67 -8.64
CA GLU A 34 6.55 6.30 -9.17
C GLU A 34 5.17 5.76 -9.55
N ALA A 35 4.15 5.98 -8.73
CA ALA A 35 2.79 5.57 -9.03
C ALA A 35 2.26 6.25 -10.30
N GLU A 36 2.47 7.56 -10.45
CA GLU A 36 2.09 8.28 -11.66
C GLU A 36 2.79 7.72 -12.89
N GLY A 37 4.06 7.38 -12.78
CA GLY A 37 4.81 6.73 -13.86
C GLY A 37 4.23 5.38 -14.26
N ILE A 38 3.80 4.58 -13.29
CA ILE A 38 3.15 3.30 -13.54
C ILE A 38 1.84 3.50 -14.28
N TYR A 39 1.01 4.43 -13.82
CA TYR A 39 -0.29 4.72 -14.45
C TYR A 39 -0.17 5.27 -15.86
N SER A 40 0.95 5.90 -16.20
CA SER A 40 1.15 6.50 -17.52
C SER A 40 1.48 5.48 -18.61
N VAL A 41 1.79 4.25 -18.23
CA VAL A 41 2.12 3.17 -19.16
C VAL A 41 0.92 2.27 -19.37
N ASP A 42 0.59 1.99 -20.63
CA ASP A 42 -0.45 1.04 -20.98
C ASP A 42 0.11 -0.39 -20.85
N ARG A 43 -0.34 -1.10 -19.81
CA ARG A 43 0.12 -2.45 -19.50
C ARG A 43 -1.00 -3.26 -18.84
N PRO A 44 -0.97 -4.62 -18.97
CA PRO A 44 -2.06 -5.47 -18.46
C PRO A 44 -2.33 -5.32 -16.97
N GLU A 45 -1.32 -5.00 -16.17
CA GLU A 45 -1.45 -4.87 -14.72
C GLU A 45 -2.16 -3.59 -14.28
N VAL A 46 -2.30 -2.61 -15.17
CA VAL A 46 -2.96 -1.33 -14.87
C VAL A 46 -4.38 -1.35 -15.43
N TRP A 47 -5.34 -1.37 -14.52
CA TRP A 47 -6.77 -1.33 -14.86
C TRP A 47 -7.27 0.10 -14.73
N ARG A 48 -8.19 0.47 -15.65
CA ARG A 48 -8.68 1.84 -15.74
C ARG A 48 -10.19 1.89 -15.59
N GLU A 49 -10.68 3.08 -15.17
CA GLU A 49 -12.09 3.42 -15.19
C GLU A 49 -12.55 3.57 -16.68
N LYS A 50 -13.86 3.64 -16.91
CA LYS A 50 -14.41 3.85 -18.26
C LYS A 50 -13.89 5.12 -18.92
N SER A 51 -13.62 6.15 -18.14
CA SER A 51 -13.06 7.42 -18.60
C SER A 51 -11.60 7.34 -19.05
N GLY A 52 -10.88 6.26 -18.67
CA GLY A 52 -9.45 6.13 -18.88
C GLY A 52 -8.63 6.49 -17.65
N ALA A 53 -9.25 7.02 -16.58
CA ALA A 53 -8.55 7.29 -15.34
C ALA A 53 -8.01 5.98 -14.72
N PRO A 54 -6.84 6.01 -14.05
CA PRO A 54 -6.31 4.81 -13.41
C PRO A 54 -7.21 4.36 -12.26
N ARG A 55 -7.40 3.06 -12.13
CA ARG A 55 -8.15 2.45 -11.04
C ARG A 55 -7.27 1.62 -10.13
N THR A 56 -6.54 0.66 -10.70
CA THR A 56 -5.70 -0.26 -9.92
C THR A 56 -4.47 -0.63 -10.72
N ALA A 57 -3.30 -0.60 -10.08
CA ALA A 57 -2.09 -1.20 -10.60
C ALA A 57 -1.79 -2.45 -9.77
N PHE A 58 -1.90 -3.63 -10.39
CA PHE A 58 -1.65 -4.89 -9.74
C PHE A 58 -0.16 -5.22 -9.75
N ALA A 59 0.31 -5.84 -8.66
CA ALA A 59 1.63 -6.44 -8.54
C ALA A 59 2.80 -5.47 -8.84
N ALA A 60 2.63 -4.17 -8.54
CA ALA A 60 3.63 -3.16 -8.84
C ALA A 60 4.98 -3.43 -8.18
N HIS A 61 5.00 -4.15 -7.07
CA HIS A 61 6.24 -4.56 -6.38
C HIS A 61 7.12 -5.49 -7.21
N THR A 62 6.58 -6.12 -8.25
CA THR A 62 7.33 -7.05 -9.12
C THR A 62 7.99 -6.37 -10.31
N TYR A 63 7.53 -5.19 -10.70
CA TYR A 63 8.05 -4.48 -11.88
C TYR A 63 8.46 -3.03 -11.62
N ASN A 64 8.35 -2.56 -10.38
CA ASN A 64 8.79 -1.22 -10.00
C ASN A 64 9.69 -1.32 -8.77
N GLU A 65 10.90 -0.76 -8.87
CA GLU A 65 11.89 -0.85 -7.80
C GLU A 65 11.41 -0.18 -6.50
N GLY A 66 10.84 1.03 -6.59
CA GLY A 66 10.36 1.76 -5.43
C GLY A 66 9.29 0.98 -4.66
N PHE A 67 8.31 0.44 -5.36
CA PHE A 67 7.26 -0.36 -4.74
C PHE A 67 7.76 -1.75 -4.33
N GLY A 68 8.77 -2.29 -5.00
CA GLY A 68 9.45 -3.50 -4.54
C GLY A 68 10.13 -3.31 -3.19
N ILE A 69 10.79 -2.17 -3.01
CA ILE A 69 11.42 -1.79 -1.73
C ILE A 69 10.33 -1.57 -0.68
N LEU A 70 9.27 -0.84 -1.01
CA LEU A 70 8.16 -0.59 -0.09
C LEU A 70 7.54 -1.89 0.41
N GLY A 71 7.28 -2.84 -0.50
CA GLY A 71 6.64 -4.11 -0.17
C GLY A 71 7.42 -5.00 0.80
N ARG A 72 8.71 -4.75 0.98
CA ARG A 72 9.57 -5.46 1.93
C ARG A 72 10.23 -4.54 2.94
N HIS A 73 9.73 -3.30 3.06
CA HIS A 73 10.35 -2.30 3.91
C HIS A 73 10.18 -2.66 5.39
N PRO A 74 11.26 -2.62 6.19
CA PRO A 74 11.18 -2.96 7.62
C PRO A 74 10.14 -2.17 8.39
N ARG A 75 9.93 -0.89 8.07
CA ARG A 75 8.91 -0.05 8.73
C ARG A 75 7.49 -0.57 8.51
N LEU A 76 7.24 -1.41 7.50
CA LEU A 76 5.95 -2.06 7.28
C LEU A 76 5.96 -3.51 7.78
N ILE A 77 7.02 -4.26 7.49
CA ILE A 77 7.07 -5.69 7.77
C ILE A 77 7.23 -5.99 9.27
N GLU A 78 8.11 -5.27 9.96
CA GLU A 78 8.38 -5.53 11.36
C GLU A 78 7.15 -5.38 12.26
N PRO A 79 6.37 -4.28 12.16
CA PRO A 79 5.13 -4.17 12.95
C PRO A 79 4.14 -5.29 12.69
N VAL A 80 3.98 -5.70 11.43
CA VAL A 80 3.03 -6.76 11.08
C VAL A 80 3.52 -8.11 11.59
N GLU A 81 4.80 -8.43 11.43
CA GLU A 81 5.39 -9.65 12.00
C GLU A 81 5.25 -9.67 13.53
N GLN A 82 5.43 -8.52 14.19
CA GLN A 82 5.25 -8.41 15.64
C GLN A 82 3.81 -8.72 16.05
N LEU A 83 2.83 -8.21 15.31
CA LEU A 83 1.41 -8.45 15.63
C LEU A 83 1.02 -9.90 15.40
N PHE A 84 1.53 -10.55 14.35
CA PHE A 84 1.21 -11.95 14.05
C PHE A 84 2.12 -12.95 14.78
N GLY A 85 3.28 -12.52 15.25
CA GLY A 85 4.23 -13.40 15.93
C GLY A 85 4.95 -14.40 15.04
N GLU A 86 4.94 -14.17 13.72
CA GLU A 86 5.58 -15.06 12.75
C GLU A 86 6.06 -14.31 11.52
N LYS A 87 6.89 -14.96 10.72
CA LYS A 87 7.38 -14.42 9.46
C LYS A 87 6.27 -14.40 8.41
N LEU A 88 6.34 -13.40 7.53
CA LEU A 88 5.32 -13.15 6.52
C LEU A 88 5.91 -13.18 5.11
N TYR A 89 5.05 -13.42 4.13
CA TYR A 89 5.38 -13.23 2.72
C TYR A 89 4.30 -12.36 2.06
N MET A 90 4.66 -11.72 0.95
CA MET A 90 3.71 -10.89 0.20
C MET A 90 2.77 -11.78 -0.59
N HIS A 91 1.49 -11.81 -0.20
CA HIS A 91 0.46 -12.57 -0.92
C HIS A 91 -0.06 -11.78 -2.12
N GLN A 92 -0.47 -10.54 -1.89
CA GLN A 92 -0.97 -9.64 -2.94
C GLN A 92 -0.43 -8.23 -2.71
N PHE A 93 -0.25 -7.51 -3.80
CA PHE A 93 0.12 -6.11 -3.77
C PHE A 93 -0.63 -5.39 -4.87
N LYS A 94 -1.27 -4.28 -4.53
CA LYS A 94 -1.91 -3.42 -5.52
C LYS A 94 -1.93 -1.98 -5.04
N ILE A 95 -1.90 -1.08 -5.99
CA ILE A 95 -2.08 0.35 -5.75
C ILE A 95 -3.46 0.70 -6.27
N ASN A 96 -4.34 1.17 -5.39
CA ASN A 96 -5.66 1.62 -5.79
C ASN A 96 -5.65 3.14 -5.92
N ALA A 97 -6.06 3.62 -7.08
CA ALA A 97 -6.25 5.04 -7.34
C ALA A 97 -7.75 5.36 -7.36
N LYS A 98 -8.12 6.46 -6.72
CA LYS A 98 -9.50 6.94 -6.79
C LYS A 98 -9.46 8.38 -7.30
N ALA A 99 -9.64 8.54 -8.62
CA ALA A 99 -9.63 9.84 -9.26
C ALA A 99 -10.79 10.70 -8.77
N LYS A 100 -10.53 11.99 -8.61
CA LYS A 100 -11.55 12.95 -8.21
C LYS A 100 -12.69 12.97 -9.24
N PHE A 101 -13.93 12.81 -8.78
CA PHE A 101 -15.16 12.78 -9.57
C PHE A 101 -15.30 11.59 -10.54
N ASP A 102 -14.33 10.69 -10.58
CA ASP A 102 -14.25 9.64 -11.60
C ASP A 102 -13.90 8.26 -11.03
N GLY A 103 -13.67 8.18 -9.74
CA GLY A 103 -13.35 6.92 -9.07
C GLY A 103 -14.60 6.06 -8.85
N ASP A 104 -14.45 4.75 -9.02
CA ASP A 104 -15.52 3.79 -8.80
C ASP A 104 -15.86 3.64 -7.30
N VAL A 105 -17.00 3.03 -7.03
CA VAL A 105 -17.44 2.71 -5.67
C VAL A 105 -16.82 1.39 -5.23
N TRP A 106 -16.25 1.37 -4.03
CA TRP A 106 -15.63 0.19 -3.43
C TRP A 106 -16.51 -0.30 -2.29
N GLN A 107 -17.01 -1.53 -2.40
CA GLN A 107 -17.84 -2.12 -1.36
C GLN A 107 -17.03 -2.51 -0.13
N TRP A 108 -17.64 -2.47 1.04
CA TRP A 108 -17.04 -2.99 2.27
C TRP A 108 -16.83 -4.50 2.15
N HIS A 109 -15.67 -4.96 2.62
CA HIS A 109 -15.31 -6.39 2.55
C HIS A 109 -14.25 -6.71 3.63
N GLN A 110 -14.01 -7.96 3.81
CA GLN A 110 -12.91 -8.47 4.62
C GLN A 110 -11.88 -9.18 3.75
#